data_1b639b8c2738d69deae5c03aaa711f97
#
_entry.id   1b639b8c2738d69deae5c03aaa711f97
#
_cell.length_a   1.000
_cell.length_b   1.000
_cell.length_c   1.000
_cell.angle_alpha   90.00
_cell.angle_beta   90.00
_cell.angle_gamma   90.00
#
_symmetry.space_group_name_H-M   'P 1'
#
loop_
_entity.id
_entity.type
_entity.pdbx_description
1 polymer ?
#
loop_
_entity_poly.entity_id
_entity_poly.type
_entity_poly.pdbx_seq_one_letter_code
_entity_poly.pdbx_strand_id
1 'polypeptide(L)'
;MKNFSKALVWLTASEIVFNLAGYVVQSAVGRILGPADYGRYGIIVTLTTMIIILVGNGIPTAMSKYLSEIMERDPAQIPGIKRQALRLQTILMLGVTAVFFLSSPLIAFLLHDPSLTPLFQLSSLIIPSFAAASFYFYYYTGLHFFRLQAMLKMTRGLARILFIVGFTYFFGVKGAVSGYIAAPLLVFAIAFVADRLFTHRYFPETRAQKSEVAAFSSKKILLYAWPLTLFLLFYELITTIDLYLVKSILQSDYQTGLYNAAITVGRIPYYLFYALTIILLPAISKTTAERNHEETERLVNRSLRLLILLLFPMVTLLIAYTPQVLDLFYGARYAAATVPMRIFTLGVGFMTVFYVLSFALNGAGLVKIPMKLSLYGLVGSVALNILFIPRFGLVGAAGATTLASLVLMIGILIATERHFKVKVSGLAVFRSIMAASLIFSLAFLLPERHLFFIASGIVLFVGYFWFLRLIGELSDEDLSPIKKLLSGKGSAK
;
A
#
# COMPACT_ATOMS: atom_id res chain seq x y z
N MET A 1 -27.16 -11.31 2.23
CA MET A 1 -26.83 -9.91 1.89
C MET A 1 -26.59 -9.02 3.12
N LYS A 2 -27.42 -9.05 4.19
CA LYS A 2 -27.18 -8.25 5.42
C LYS A 2 -25.82 -8.51 6.12
N ASN A 3 -25.31 -9.73 6.04
CA ASN A 3 -24.00 -10.08 6.64
C ASN A 3 -22.81 -9.58 5.82
N PHE A 4 -22.95 -9.46 4.49
CA PHE A 4 -21.87 -8.97 3.63
C PHE A 4 -21.63 -7.46 3.79
N SER A 5 -22.70 -6.66 3.89
CA SER A 5 -22.55 -5.21 4.14
C SER A 5 -21.92 -4.92 5.51
N LYS A 6 -22.27 -5.68 6.55
CA LYS A 6 -21.62 -5.57 7.87
C LYS A 6 -20.14 -5.96 7.82
N ALA A 7 -19.81 -7.03 7.09
CA ALA A 7 -18.42 -7.45 6.90
C ALA A 7 -17.60 -6.35 6.21
N LEU A 8 -18.15 -5.74 5.15
CA LEU A 8 -17.48 -4.65 4.43
C LEU A 8 -17.19 -3.44 5.34
N VAL A 9 -18.16 -3.07 6.20
CA VAL A 9 -17.96 -1.97 7.18
C VAL A 9 -16.81 -2.29 8.14
N TRP A 10 -16.77 -3.52 8.71
CA TRP A 10 -15.70 -3.92 9.61
C TRP A 10 -14.32 -3.93 8.93
N LEU A 11 -14.25 -4.46 7.71
CA LEU A 11 -13.02 -4.51 6.95
C LEU A 11 -12.51 -3.10 6.60
N THR A 12 -13.40 -2.23 6.10
CA THR A 12 -13.04 -0.84 5.78
C THR A 12 -12.60 -0.07 7.03
N ALA A 13 -13.33 -0.19 8.14
CA ALA A 13 -12.94 0.45 9.39
C ALA A 13 -11.56 -0.03 9.87
N SER A 14 -11.29 -1.34 9.76
CA SER A 14 -9.99 -1.89 10.14
C SER A 14 -8.83 -1.39 9.25
N GLU A 15 -9.08 -1.19 7.94
CA GLU A 15 -8.10 -0.58 7.03
C GLU A 15 -7.79 0.86 7.43
N ILE A 16 -8.81 1.65 7.71
CA ILE A 16 -8.65 3.06 8.12
C ILE A 16 -7.83 3.14 9.41
N VAL A 17 -8.22 2.39 10.43
CA VAL A 17 -7.50 2.36 11.72
C VAL A 17 -6.05 1.92 11.55
N PHE A 18 -5.81 0.87 10.76
CA PHE A 18 -4.46 0.34 10.52
C PHE A 18 -3.56 1.34 9.79
N ASN A 19 -4.09 2.03 8.77
CA ASN A 19 -3.33 3.01 7.99
C ASN A 19 -3.07 4.29 8.82
N LEU A 20 -4.06 4.79 9.55
CA LEU A 20 -3.88 5.92 10.47
C LEU A 20 -2.83 5.61 11.55
N ALA A 21 -2.89 4.41 12.14
CA ALA A 21 -1.87 3.96 13.08
C ALA A 21 -0.47 3.93 12.45
N GLY A 22 -0.38 3.57 11.17
CA GLY A 22 0.87 3.62 10.41
C GLY A 22 1.46 5.04 10.34
N TYR A 23 0.64 6.04 10.01
CA TYR A 23 1.10 7.43 9.96
C TYR A 23 1.46 7.99 11.35
N VAL A 24 0.71 7.64 12.39
CA VAL A 24 1.05 7.99 13.78
C VAL A 24 2.41 7.42 14.16
N VAL A 25 2.68 6.15 13.84
CA VAL A 25 3.99 5.51 14.08
C VAL A 25 5.11 6.24 13.34
N GLN A 26 4.94 6.51 12.04
CA GLN A 26 5.97 7.17 11.23
C GLN A 26 6.27 8.59 11.75
N SER A 27 5.22 9.35 12.09
CA SER A 27 5.35 10.69 12.67
C SER A 27 6.07 10.65 14.02
N ALA A 28 5.63 9.79 14.95
CA ALA A 28 6.21 9.69 16.28
C ALA A 28 7.68 9.23 16.23
N VAL A 29 7.97 8.18 15.44
CA VAL A 29 9.34 7.65 15.27
C VAL A 29 10.24 8.73 14.65
N GLY A 30 9.79 9.43 13.60
CA GLY A 30 10.56 10.50 12.97
C GLY A 30 10.86 11.66 13.90
N ARG A 31 9.91 12.05 14.77
CA ARG A 31 10.12 13.10 15.78
C ARG A 31 11.07 12.68 16.89
N ILE A 32 10.96 11.43 17.36
CA ILE A 32 11.82 10.90 18.46
C ILE A 32 13.25 10.73 17.97
N LEU A 33 13.44 10.10 16.81
CA LEU A 33 14.76 9.76 16.29
C LEU A 33 15.49 10.95 15.65
N GLY A 34 14.75 11.90 15.06
CA GLY A 34 15.33 12.94 14.21
C GLY A 34 15.77 12.39 12.85
N PRO A 35 16.19 13.27 11.91
CA PRO A 35 16.41 12.89 10.52
C PRO A 35 17.42 11.76 10.31
N ALA A 36 18.59 11.78 10.97
CA ALA A 36 19.63 10.78 10.72
C ALA A 36 19.20 9.36 11.11
N ASP A 37 18.76 9.16 12.34
CA ASP A 37 18.32 7.84 12.79
C ASP A 37 17.01 7.40 12.13
N TYR A 38 16.15 8.36 11.73
CA TYR A 38 14.96 8.08 10.92
C TYR A 38 15.32 7.61 9.50
N GLY A 39 16.46 8.06 8.95
CA GLY A 39 17.01 7.54 7.71
C GLY A 39 17.42 6.07 7.83
N ARG A 40 18.18 5.73 8.87
CA ARG A 40 18.58 4.34 9.17
C ARG A 40 17.37 3.44 9.38
N TYR A 41 16.41 3.89 10.19
CA TYR A 41 15.14 3.21 10.40
C TYR A 41 14.39 2.99 9.07
N GLY A 42 14.27 4.01 8.24
CA GLY A 42 13.57 3.96 6.96
C GLY A 42 14.14 2.90 6.03
N ILE A 43 15.46 2.87 5.83
CA ILE A 43 16.16 1.86 5.02
C ILE A 43 15.85 0.44 5.51
N ILE A 44 15.97 0.21 6.83
CA ILE A 44 15.78 -1.12 7.41
C ILE A 44 14.34 -1.58 7.26
N VAL A 45 13.38 -0.73 7.62
CA VAL A 45 11.96 -1.10 7.61
C VAL A 45 11.43 -1.25 6.20
N THR A 46 11.79 -0.36 5.26
CA THR A 46 11.32 -0.46 3.88
C THR A 46 11.87 -1.71 3.19
N LEU A 47 13.17 -2.03 3.36
CA LEU A 47 13.76 -3.23 2.77
C LEU A 47 13.14 -4.50 3.36
N THR A 48 12.99 -4.56 4.69
CA THR A 48 12.37 -5.70 5.36
C THR A 48 10.90 -5.86 4.93
N THR A 49 10.14 -4.77 4.78
CA THR A 49 8.74 -4.80 4.33
C THR A 49 8.64 -5.30 2.88
N MET A 50 9.57 -4.90 2.01
CA MET A 50 9.64 -5.39 0.64
C MET A 50 9.82 -6.93 0.60
N ILE A 51 10.70 -7.47 1.45
CA ILE A 51 10.91 -8.92 1.56
C ILE A 51 9.66 -9.62 2.12
N ILE A 52 8.94 -8.99 3.04
CA ILE A 52 7.69 -9.51 3.60
C ILE A 52 6.63 -9.70 2.51
N ILE A 53 6.60 -8.89 1.45
CA ILE A 53 5.67 -9.06 0.33
C ILE A 53 5.83 -10.45 -0.32
N LEU A 54 7.07 -10.94 -0.42
CA LEU A 54 7.36 -12.28 -0.97
C LEU A 54 6.78 -13.41 -0.10
N VAL A 55 6.77 -13.24 1.22
CA VAL A 55 6.39 -14.29 2.17
C VAL A 55 4.94 -14.14 2.64
N GLY A 56 4.48 -12.89 2.82
CA GLY A 56 3.25 -12.60 3.56
C GLY A 56 1.96 -12.73 2.76
N ASN A 57 2.00 -12.63 1.44
CA ASN A 57 0.79 -12.49 0.62
C ASN A 57 0.47 -13.71 -0.26
N GLY A 58 1.45 -14.40 -0.82
CA GLY A 58 1.24 -15.45 -1.80
C GLY A 58 0.48 -16.67 -1.26
N ILE A 59 1.12 -17.42 -0.38
CA ILE A 59 0.57 -18.67 0.19
C ILE A 59 -0.68 -18.41 1.04
N PRO A 60 -0.72 -17.38 1.94
CA PRO A 60 -1.92 -17.10 2.71
C PRO A 60 -3.14 -16.72 1.86
N THR A 61 -2.95 -15.93 0.79
CA THR A 61 -4.04 -15.57 -0.14
C THR A 61 -4.60 -16.80 -0.85
N ALA A 62 -3.71 -17.68 -1.34
CA ALA A 62 -4.12 -18.92 -1.96
C ALA A 62 -4.88 -19.82 -0.96
N MET A 63 -4.39 -19.95 0.27
CA MET A 63 -5.09 -20.67 1.33
C MET A 63 -6.50 -20.11 1.55
N SER A 64 -6.61 -18.78 1.70
CA SER A 64 -7.90 -18.11 1.91
C SER A 64 -8.90 -18.42 0.79
N LYS A 65 -8.44 -18.38 -0.47
CA LYS A 65 -9.26 -18.74 -1.64
C LYS A 65 -9.79 -20.18 -1.53
N TYR A 66 -8.90 -21.16 -1.33
CA TYR A 66 -9.30 -22.55 -1.28
C TYR A 66 -10.18 -22.88 -0.07
N LEU A 67 -9.93 -22.28 1.09
CA LEU A 67 -10.80 -22.43 2.25
C LEU A 67 -12.21 -21.88 1.97
N SER A 68 -12.31 -20.74 1.30
CA SER A 68 -13.61 -20.17 0.91
C SER A 68 -14.39 -21.04 -0.06
N GLU A 69 -13.70 -21.76 -0.97
CA GLU A 69 -14.32 -22.67 -1.92
C GLU A 69 -14.87 -23.95 -1.28
N ILE A 70 -14.21 -24.45 -0.22
CA ILE A 70 -14.57 -25.76 0.39
C ILE A 70 -15.41 -25.62 1.66
N MET A 71 -15.43 -24.45 2.30
CA MET A 71 -16.03 -24.25 3.62
C MET A 71 -17.49 -24.72 3.71
N GLU A 72 -18.27 -24.52 2.62
CA GLU A 72 -19.67 -24.92 2.57
C GLU A 72 -19.86 -26.34 1.96
N ARG A 73 -18.87 -26.83 1.18
CA ARG A 73 -19.00 -28.10 0.44
C ARG A 73 -18.40 -29.30 1.19
N ASP A 74 -17.22 -29.09 1.79
CA ASP A 74 -16.47 -30.16 2.47
C ASP A 74 -15.60 -29.59 3.59
N PRO A 75 -16.21 -29.22 4.74
CA PRO A 75 -15.46 -28.65 5.87
C PRO A 75 -14.36 -29.55 6.43
N ALA A 76 -14.44 -30.87 6.20
CA ALA A 76 -13.46 -31.85 6.66
C ALA A 76 -12.05 -31.61 6.09
N GLN A 77 -11.94 -30.94 4.92
CA GLN A 77 -10.66 -30.62 4.31
C GLN A 77 -9.97 -29.35 4.91
N ILE A 78 -10.67 -28.55 5.71
CA ILE A 78 -10.11 -27.31 6.32
C ILE A 78 -8.79 -27.58 7.03
N PRO A 79 -8.66 -28.59 7.93
CA PRO A 79 -7.40 -28.84 8.63
C PRO A 79 -6.26 -29.23 7.72
N GLY A 80 -6.56 -29.95 6.64
CA GLY A 80 -5.57 -30.37 5.64
C GLY A 80 -4.98 -29.20 4.89
N ILE A 81 -5.84 -28.33 4.35
CA ILE A 81 -5.41 -27.12 3.64
C ILE A 81 -4.62 -26.21 4.58
N LYS A 82 -5.11 -26.01 5.81
CA LYS A 82 -4.39 -25.24 6.85
C LYS A 82 -3.00 -25.80 7.11
N ARG A 83 -2.88 -27.11 7.33
CA ARG A 83 -1.59 -27.78 7.62
C ARG A 83 -0.63 -27.65 6.43
N GLN A 84 -1.11 -27.89 5.20
CA GLN A 84 -0.30 -27.78 3.99
C GLN A 84 0.17 -26.33 3.76
N ALA A 85 -0.72 -25.35 3.88
CA ALA A 85 -0.38 -23.94 3.76
C ALA A 85 0.60 -23.51 4.85
N LEU A 86 0.40 -23.95 6.10
CA LEU A 86 1.31 -23.66 7.20
C LEU A 86 2.71 -24.24 6.96
N ARG A 87 2.80 -25.50 6.48
CA ARG A 87 4.09 -26.12 6.15
C ARG A 87 4.84 -25.34 5.06
N LEU A 88 4.15 -25.00 3.98
CA LEU A 88 4.74 -24.22 2.87
C LEU A 88 5.16 -22.82 3.34
N GLN A 89 4.30 -22.14 4.11
CA GLN A 89 4.57 -20.83 4.66
C GLN A 89 5.79 -20.86 5.61
N THR A 90 5.90 -21.88 6.47
CA THR A 90 7.01 -22.02 7.42
C THR A 90 8.33 -22.25 6.68
N ILE A 91 8.35 -23.12 5.66
CA ILE A 91 9.56 -23.40 4.87
C ILE A 91 10.00 -22.11 4.13
N LEU A 92 9.06 -21.43 3.46
CA LEU A 92 9.34 -20.20 2.73
C LEU A 92 9.86 -19.09 3.67
N MET A 93 9.16 -18.89 4.78
CA MET A 93 9.48 -17.89 5.81
C MET A 93 10.88 -18.11 6.41
N LEU A 94 11.20 -19.35 6.83
CA LEU A 94 12.51 -19.67 7.40
C LEU A 94 13.63 -19.52 6.35
N GLY A 95 13.39 -19.99 5.13
CA GLY A 95 14.35 -19.85 4.03
C GLY A 95 14.65 -18.39 3.71
N VAL A 96 13.61 -17.56 3.54
CA VAL A 96 13.77 -16.13 3.24
C VAL A 96 14.42 -15.38 4.42
N THR A 97 14.03 -15.70 5.66
CA THR A 97 14.64 -15.12 6.86
C THR A 97 16.15 -15.45 6.94
N ALA A 98 16.50 -16.71 6.71
CA ALA A 98 17.91 -17.14 6.73
C ALA A 98 18.73 -16.45 5.62
N VAL A 99 18.19 -16.40 4.39
CA VAL A 99 18.85 -15.71 3.27
C VAL A 99 19.03 -14.23 3.60
N PHE A 100 18.00 -13.54 4.12
CA PHE A 100 18.11 -12.13 4.46
C PHE A 100 19.09 -11.88 5.61
N PHE A 101 19.07 -12.72 6.66
CA PHE A 101 20.00 -12.64 7.77
C PHE A 101 21.46 -12.81 7.30
N LEU A 102 21.72 -13.81 6.48
CA LEU A 102 23.07 -14.09 5.95
C LEU A 102 23.53 -13.02 4.93
N SER A 103 22.60 -12.45 4.17
CA SER A 103 22.89 -11.38 3.20
C SER A 103 23.03 -10.00 3.86
N SER A 104 22.72 -9.84 5.14
CA SER A 104 22.76 -8.55 5.84
C SER A 104 24.10 -7.82 5.74
N PRO A 105 25.28 -8.48 5.84
CA PRO A 105 26.58 -7.81 5.66
C PRO A 105 26.77 -7.30 4.23
N LEU A 106 26.34 -8.07 3.23
CA LEU A 106 26.42 -7.68 1.83
C LEU A 106 25.51 -6.47 1.54
N ILE A 107 24.30 -6.47 2.07
CA ILE A 107 23.35 -5.36 1.93
C ILE A 107 23.93 -4.09 2.56
N ALA A 108 24.47 -4.18 3.76
CA ALA A 108 25.11 -3.08 4.47
C ALA A 108 26.33 -2.55 3.71
N PHE A 109 27.13 -3.43 3.12
CA PHE A 109 28.25 -3.07 2.25
C PHE A 109 27.80 -2.30 1.00
N LEU A 110 26.75 -2.77 0.31
CA LEU A 110 26.19 -2.10 -0.88
C LEU A 110 25.60 -0.72 -0.54
N LEU A 111 25.14 -0.53 0.68
CA LEU A 111 24.64 0.76 1.19
C LEU A 111 25.77 1.66 1.75
N HIS A 112 27.03 1.22 1.65
CA HIS A 112 28.21 1.90 2.18
C HIS A 112 28.12 2.22 3.68
N ASP A 113 27.42 1.36 4.46
CA ASP A 113 27.25 1.52 5.89
C ASP A 113 27.23 0.17 6.64
N PRO A 114 28.42 -0.37 6.97
CA PRO A 114 28.54 -1.63 7.71
C PRO A 114 27.84 -1.64 9.07
N SER A 115 27.60 -0.46 9.68
CA SER A 115 26.91 -0.34 10.97
C SER A 115 25.44 -0.75 10.92
N LEU A 116 24.86 -0.86 9.72
CA LEU A 116 23.48 -1.35 9.51
C LEU A 116 23.38 -2.88 9.63
N THR A 117 24.49 -3.63 9.52
CA THR A 117 24.48 -5.10 9.57
C THR A 117 23.70 -5.66 10.77
N PRO A 118 23.98 -5.30 12.04
CA PRO A 118 23.25 -5.85 13.18
C PRO A 118 21.77 -5.43 13.20
N LEU A 119 21.44 -4.28 12.62
CA LEU A 119 20.06 -3.82 12.49
C LEU A 119 19.28 -4.62 11.43
N PHE A 120 19.90 -4.96 10.30
CA PHE A 120 19.32 -5.86 9.31
C PHE A 120 19.15 -7.27 9.86
N GLN A 121 20.16 -7.78 10.61
CA GLN A 121 20.04 -9.07 11.28
C GLN A 121 18.88 -9.09 12.27
N LEU A 122 18.73 -8.05 13.11
CA LEU A 122 17.59 -7.92 14.03
C LEU A 122 16.27 -7.84 13.24
N SER A 123 16.22 -7.05 12.16
CA SER A 123 15.01 -6.86 11.36
C SER A 123 14.58 -8.12 10.61
N SER A 124 15.49 -9.09 10.38
CA SER A 124 15.13 -10.37 9.77
C SER A 124 14.05 -11.12 10.57
N LEU A 125 13.98 -10.91 11.90
CA LEU A 125 12.97 -11.49 12.78
C LEU A 125 11.57 -10.86 12.58
N ILE A 126 11.47 -9.71 11.91
CA ILE A 126 10.17 -9.14 11.51
C ILE A 126 9.48 -10.08 10.52
N ILE A 127 10.23 -10.74 9.62
CA ILE A 127 9.71 -11.61 8.57
C ILE A 127 8.85 -12.75 9.16
N PRO A 128 9.38 -13.61 10.06
CA PRO A 128 8.59 -14.67 10.66
C PRO A 128 7.45 -14.16 11.54
N SER A 129 7.67 -13.06 12.28
CA SER A 129 6.64 -12.46 13.14
C SER A 129 5.45 -11.98 12.32
N PHE A 130 5.72 -11.28 11.22
CA PHE A 130 4.70 -10.80 10.30
C PHE A 130 3.99 -11.94 9.57
N ALA A 131 4.75 -12.92 9.05
CA ALA A 131 4.20 -14.05 8.31
C ALA A 131 3.25 -14.89 9.18
N ALA A 132 3.59 -15.10 10.46
CA ALA A 132 2.74 -15.81 11.41
C ALA A 132 1.41 -15.08 11.67
N ALA A 133 1.43 -13.76 11.87
CA ALA A 133 0.22 -12.97 12.04
C ALA A 133 -0.61 -12.91 10.74
N SER A 134 0.05 -12.71 9.60
CA SER A 134 -0.58 -12.65 8.28
C SER A 134 -1.28 -13.96 7.91
N PHE A 135 -0.68 -15.10 8.24
CA PHE A 135 -1.28 -16.41 8.03
C PHE A 135 -2.69 -16.49 8.63
N TYR A 136 -2.86 -16.07 9.89
CA TYR A 136 -4.17 -16.09 10.54
C TYR A 136 -5.15 -15.05 10.00
N PHE A 137 -4.70 -13.88 9.53
CA PHE A 137 -5.59 -12.94 8.86
C PHE A 137 -6.26 -13.56 7.65
N TYR A 138 -5.48 -14.19 6.79
CA TYR A 138 -5.99 -14.85 5.59
C TYR A 138 -6.77 -16.13 5.90
N TYR A 139 -6.39 -16.85 6.96
CA TYR A 139 -7.13 -18.02 7.45
C TYR A 139 -8.55 -17.64 7.85
N TYR A 140 -8.70 -16.62 8.68
CA TYR A 140 -10.02 -16.13 9.08
C TYR A 140 -10.81 -15.49 7.94
N THR A 141 -10.14 -14.87 6.98
CA THR A 141 -10.79 -14.38 5.75
C THR A 141 -11.36 -15.54 4.95
N GLY A 142 -10.61 -16.62 4.77
CA GLY A 142 -11.05 -17.82 4.07
C GLY A 142 -12.21 -18.54 4.75
N LEU A 143 -12.31 -18.47 6.07
CA LEU A 143 -13.44 -18.97 6.86
C LEU A 143 -14.60 -17.98 7.02
N HIS A 144 -14.56 -16.84 6.32
CA HIS A 144 -15.56 -15.76 6.40
C HIS A 144 -15.73 -15.15 7.80
N PHE A 145 -14.74 -15.28 8.69
CA PHE A 145 -14.73 -14.65 10.01
C PHE A 145 -14.24 -13.19 9.95
N PHE A 146 -14.87 -12.40 9.07
CA PHE A 146 -14.44 -11.02 8.74
C PHE A 146 -14.38 -10.10 9.96
N ARG A 147 -15.28 -10.26 10.94
CA ARG A 147 -15.26 -9.46 12.17
C ARG A 147 -13.99 -9.73 13.00
N LEU A 148 -13.64 -11.01 13.18
CA LEU A 148 -12.44 -11.41 13.93
C LEU A 148 -11.18 -10.91 13.21
N GLN A 149 -11.11 -11.10 11.90
CA GLN A 149 -10.01 -10.61 11.06
C GLN A 149 -9.86 -9.08 11.18
N ALA A 150 -10.97 -8.32 11.13
CA ALA A 150 -10.96 -6.87 11.29
C ALA A 150 -10.49 -6.45 12.69
N MET A 151 -10.95 -7.12 13.74
CA MET A 151 -10.51 -6.86 15.12
C MET A 151 -9.01 -7.11 15.29
N LEU A 152 -8.48 -8.23 14.77
CA LEU A 152 -7.04 -8.53 14.82
C LEU A 152 -6.22 -7.48 14.05
N LYS A 153 -6.74 -6.97 12.93
CA LYS A 153 -6.08 -5.91 12.16
C LYS A 153 -6.05 -4.59 12.91
N MET A 154 -7.16 -4.21 13.56
CA MET A 154 -7.19 -3.02 14.43
C MET A 154 -6.22 -3.17 15.61
N THR A 155 -6.25 -4.33 16.30
CA THR A 155 -5.30 -4.63 17.39
C THR A 155 -3.86 -4.51 16.93
N ARG A 156 -3.54 -4.96 15.70
CA ARG A 156 -2.20 -4.80 15.12
C ARG A 156 -1.84 -3.34 14.91
N GLY A 157 -2.78 -2.51 14.44
CA GLY A 157 -2.55 -1.06 14.32
C GLY A 157 -2.20 -0.43 15.67
N LEU A 158 -2.99 -0.72 16.71
CA LEU A 158 -2.75 -0.22 18.06
C LEU A 158 -1.46 -0.76 18.69
N ALA A 159 -1.19 -2.06 18.50
CA ALA A 159 0.05 -2.68 18.99
C ALA A 159 1.29 -2.06 18.34
N ARG A 160 1.22 -1.68 17.04
CA ARG A 160 2.31 -0.94 16.37
C ARG A 160 2.58 0.39 17.06
N ILE A 161 1.56 1.17 17.39
CA ILE A 161 1.74 2.44 18.10
C ILE A 161 2.41 2.15 19.44
N LEU A 162 1.89 1.23 20.23
CA LEU A 162 2.40 0.92 21.57
C LEU A 162 3.85 0.44 21.55
N PHE A 163 4.15 -0.61 20.78
CA PHE A 163 5.47 -1.24 20.82
C PHE A 163 6.51 -0.46 20.00
N ILE A 164 6.17 0.02 18.80
CA ILE A 164 7.17 0.70 17.98
C ILE A 164 7.51 2.05 18.59
N VAL A 165 6.51 2.86 18.96
CA VAL A 165 6.78 4.20 19.53
C VAL A 165 7.38 4.05 20.93
N GLY A 166 6.83 3.17 21.78
CA GLY A 166 7.35 2.95 23.13
C GLY A 166 8.80 2.45 23.12
N PHE A 167 9.11 1.42 22.33
CA PHE A 167 10.49 0.91 22.27
C PHE A 167 11.44 1.89 21.58
N THR A 168 10.97 2.68 20.60
CA THR A 168 11.78 3.75 20.01
C THR A 168 12.22 4.77 21.05
N TYR A 169 11.32 5.16 21.93
CA TYR A 169 11.63 6.14 22.99
C TYR A 169 12.75 5.67 23.92
N PHE A 170 12.79 4.37 24.29
CA PHE A 170 13.79 3.83 25.21
C PHE A 170 15.07 3.33 24.52
N PHE A 171 14.98 2.81 23.28
CA PHE A 171 16.07 2.08 22.64
C PHE A 171 16.43 2.60 21.24
N GLY A 172 15.90 3.76 20.84
CA GLY A 172 16.17 4.38 19.54
C GLY A 172 15.80 3.48 18.35
N VAL A 173 16.65 3.42 17.34
CA VAL A 173 16.43 2.62 16.10
C VAL A 173 16.26 1.13 16.40
N LYS A 174 17.06 0.57 17.30
CA LYS A 174 16.93 -0.84 17.70
C LYS A 174 15.56 -1.11 18.33
N GLY A 175 15.06 -0.15 19.15
CA GLY A 175 13.73 -0.23 19.73
C GLY A 175 12.63 -0.20 18.67
N ALA A 176 12.74 0.67 17.68
CA ALA A 176 11.79 0.73 16.59
C ALA A 176 11.68 -0.62 15.83
N VAL A 177 12.82 -1.21 15.48
CA VAL A 177 12.87 -2.53 14.83
C VAL A 177 12.29 -3.62 15.72
N SER A 178 12.64 -3.64 17.02
CA SER A 178 12.08 -4.59 17.99
C SER A 178 10.55 -4.45 18.14
N GLY A 179 10.03 -3.23 18.08
CA GLY A 179 8.59 -2.97 18.09
C GLY A 179 7.87 -3.56 16.85
N TYR A 180 8.53 -3.54 15.69
CA TYR A 180 8.01 -4.21 14.48
C TYR A 180 7.99 -5.74 14.62
N ILE A 181 8.82 -6.33 15.48
CA ILE A 181 8.78 -7.76 15.82
C ILE A 181 7.66 -8.03 16.82
N ALA A 182 7.60 -7.24 17.90
CA ALA A 182 6.67 -7.46 19.01
C ALA A 182 5.19 -7.30 18.62
N ALA A 183 4.87 -6.28 17.81
CA ALA A 183 3.48 -5.99 17.43
C ALA A 183 2.81 -7.15 16.66
N PRO A 184 3.41 -7.74 15.60
CA PRO A 184 2.83 -8.91 14.94
C PRO A 184 2.82 -10.15 15.84
N LEU A 185 3.82 -10.36 16.70
CA LEU A 185 3.85 -11.51 17.63
C LEU A 185 2.68 -11.47 18.61
N LEU A 186 2.35 -10.30 19.17
CA LEU A 186 1.16 -10.16 20.01
C LEU A 186 -0.10 -10.56 19.25
N VAL A 187 -0.27 -10.08 18.03
CA VAL A 187 -1.44 -10.40 17.22
C VAL A 187 -1.47 -11.88 16.84
N PHE A 188 -0.32 -12.46 16.51
CA PHE A 188 -0.20 -13.90 16.29
C PHE A 188 -0.63 -14.71 17.51
N ALA A 189 -0.18 -14.33 18.72
CA ALA A 189 -0.57 -15.00 19.95
C ALA A 189 -2.09 -14.94 20.18
N ILE A 190 -2.69 -13.76 20.03
CA ILE A 190 -4.15 -13.58 20.14
C ILE A 190 -4.88 -14.41 19.07
N ALA A 191 -4.43 -14.39 17.82
CA ALA A 191 -5.04 -15.14 16.73
C ALA A 191 -4.92 -16.65 16.93
N PHE A 192 -3.77 -17.11 17.43
CA PHE A 192 -3.54 -18.53 17.76
C PHE A 192 -4.47 -19.02 18.88
N VAL A 193 -4.62 -18.23 19.96
CA VAL A 193 -5.55 -18.54 21.05
C VAL A 193 -6.99 -18.53 20.53
N ALA A 194 -7.37 -17.53 19.73
CA ALA A 194 -8.68 -17.47 19.11
C ALA A 194 -8.96 -18.70 18.23
N ASP A 195 -7.97 -19.15 17.47
CA ASP A 195 -8.10 -20.36 16.64
C ASP A 195 -8.38 -21.60 17.49
N ARG A 196 -7.67 -21.76 18.61
CA ARG A 196 -7.89 -22.88 19.54
C ARG A 196 -9.28 -22.88 20.17
N LEU A 197 -9.81 -21.67 20.47
CA LEU A 197 -11.11 -21.53 21.14
C LEU A 197 -12.29 -21.60 20.16
N PHE A 198 -12.18 -20.95 18.99
CA PHE A 198 -13.31 -20.75 18.09
C PHE A 198 -13.40 -21.79 16.96
N THR A 199 -12.28 -22.22 16.38
CA THR A 199 -12.33 -23.15 15.23
C THR A 199 -12.95 -24.48 15.61
N HIS A 200 -12.63 -25.01 16.78
CA HIS A 200 -13.22 -26.27 17.28
C HIS A 200 -14.71 -26.15 17.62
N ARG A 201 -15.18 -24.96 17.92
CA ARG A 201 -16.61 -24.73 18.21
C ARG A 201 -17.46 -24.64 16.95
N TYR A 202 -16.92 -24.06 15.88
CA TYR A 202 -17.64 -23.86 14.63
C TYR A 202 -17.50 -25.02 13.65
N PHE A 203 -16.44 -25.81 13.75
CA PHE A 203 -16.16 -26.97 12.88
C PHE A 203 -15.82 -28.20 13.74
N PRO A 204 -16.79 -28.77 14.49
CA PRO A 204 -16.55 -29.92 15.36
C PRO A 204 -16.11 -31.17 14.57
N GLU A 205 -16.56 -31.32 13.32
CA GLU A 205 -16.23 -32.44 12.46
C GLU A 205 -14.73 -32.51 12.10
N THR A 206 -14.02 -31.37 12.16
CA THR A 206 -12.58 -31.31 11.90
C THR A 206 -11.74 -32.05 12.97
N ARG A 207 -12.35 -32.39 14.10
CA ARG A 207 -11.70 -33.12 15.23
C ARG A 207 -11.81 -34.63 15.07
N ALA A 208 -12.86 -35.11 14.40
CA ALA A 208 -13.17 -36.55 14.31
C ALA A 208 -12.39 -37.29 13.22
N GLN A 209 -11.98 -36.60 12.15
CA GLN A 209 -11.30 -37.23 11.03
C GLN A 209 -9.78 -37.04 11.10
N LYS A 210 -9.09 -38.01 11.73
CA LYS A 210 -7.66 -38.29 11.49
C LYS A 210 -7.42 -38.94 10.11
N SER A 211 -8.48 -39.13 9.30
CA SER A 211 -8.41 -39.83 8.04
C SER A 211 -7.71 -38.97 6.97
N GLU A 212 -7.04 -39.65 6.09
CA GLU A 212 -6.30 -39.23 4.91
C GLU A 212 -6.91 -37.98 4.24
N VAL A 213 -6.53 -36.81 4.74
CA VAL A 213 -6.87 -35.55 4.09
C VAL A 213 -6.15 -35.58 2.75
N ALA A 214 -6.90 -35.68 1.67
CA ALA A 214 -6.38 -35.65 0.31
C ALA A 214 -5.34 -34.52 0.21
N ALA A 215 -4.10 -34.88 -0.16
CA ALA A 215 -2.98 -33.95 -0.18
C ALA A 215 -3.30 -32.82 -1.16
N PHE A 216 -3.66 -31.65 -0.63
CA PHE A 216 -3.92 -30.48 -1.47
C PHE A 216 -2.63 -30.11 -2.21
N SER A 217 -2.69 -29.96 -3.54
CA SER A 217 -1.50 -29.77 -4.36
C SER A 217 -0.83 -28.43 -4.10
N SER A 218 0.39 -28.48 -3.53
CA SER A 218 1.26 -27.32 -3.35
C SER A 218 1.50 -26.54 -4.65
N LYS A 219 1.54 -27.26 -5.79
CA LYS A 219 1.73 -26.68 -7.13
C LYS A 219 0.62 -25.70 -7.50
N LYS A 220 -0.64 -25.99 -7.14
CA LYS A 220 -1.76 -25.08 -7.41
C LYS A 220 -1.63 -23.76 -6.63
N ILE A 221 -1.21 -23.84 -5.36
CA ILE A 221 -0.98 -22.65 -4.52
C ILE A 221 0.12 -21.78 -5.14
N LEU A 222 1.25 -22.39 -5.50
CA LEU A 222 2.41 -21.66 -6.03
C LEU A 222 2.14 -21.04 -7.40
N LEU A 223 1.47 -21.75 -8.32
CA LEU A 223 1.13 -21.23 -9.65
C LEU A 223 0.21 -20.00 -9.58
N TYR A 224 -0.69 -19.96 -8.61
CA TYR A 224 -1.56 -18.79 -8.41
C TYR A 224 -0.82 -17.62 -7.76
N ALA A 225 0.05 -17.90 -6.79
CA ALA A 225 0.73 -16.89 -6.00
C ALA A 225 1.84 -16.14 -6.78
N TRP A 226 2.60 -16.85 -7.63
CA TRP A 226 3.83 -16.36 -8.22
C TRP A 226 3.70 -15.09 -9.09
N PRO A 227 2.78 -15.01 -10.10
CA PRO A 227 2.72 -13.83 -10.98
C PRO A 227 2.30 -12.56 -10.24
N LEU A 228 1.36 -12.68 -9.30
CA LEU A 228 0.89 -11.57 -8.49
C LEU A 228 2.00 -11.05 -7.56
N THR A 229 2.74 -11.96 -6.93
CA THR A 229 3.85 -11.60 -6.04
C THR A 229 4.95 -10.85 -6.80
N LEU A 230 5.30 -11.30 -8.01
CA LEU A 230 6.30 -10.61 -8.84
C LEU A 230 5.87 -9.19 -9.25
N PHE A 231 4.61 -9.03 -9.67
CA PHE A 231 4.09 -7.69 -9.98
C PHE A 231 4.17 -6.76 -8.76
N LEU A 232 3.72 -7.22 -7.60
CA LEU A 232 3.78 -6.45 -6.37
C LEU A 232 5.22 -6.13 -5.95
N LEU A 233 6.14 -7.07 -6.12
CA LEU A 233 7.57 -6.86 -5.84
C LEU A 233 8.18 -5.79 -6.73
N PHE A 234 7.98 -5.87 -8.05
CA PHE A 234 8.50 -4.85 -8.97
C PHE A 234 7.90 -3.48 -8.71
N TYR A 235 6.60 -3.43 -8.42
CA TYR A 235 5.93 -2.19 -8.05
C TYR A 235 6.53 -1.58 -6.78
N GLU A 236 6.73 -2.37 -5.74
CA GLU A 236 7.34 -1.90 -4.48
C GLU A 236 8.79 -1.45 -4.68
N LEU A 237 9.55 -2.17 -5.50
CA LEU A 237 10.91 -1.77 -5.87
C LEU A 237 10.93 -0.41 -6.57
N ILE A 238 10.05 -0.16 -7.55
CA ILE A 238 10.00 1.14 -8.24
C ILE A 238 9.74 2.27 -7.24
N THR A 239 8.89 2.03 -6.27
CA THR A 239 8.49 3.06 -5.31
C THR A 239 9.46 3.26 -4.13
N THR A 240 10.49 2.40 -3.99
CA THR A 240 11.42 2.44 -2.85
C THR A 240 12.90 2.47 -3.24
N ILE A 241 13.22 2.12 -4.49
CA ILE A 241 14.62 2.00 -4.95
C ILE A 241 15.38 3.30 -4.83
N ASP A 242 14.70 4.43 -5.02
CA ASP A 242 15.25 5.77 -4.87
C ASP A 242 15.79 6.03 -3.46
N LEU A 243 15.11 5.56 -2.41
CA LEU A 243 15.58 5.69 -1.03
C LEU A 243 16.91 4.94 -0.81
N TYR A 244 17.03 3.74 -1.36
CA TYR A 244 18.27 2.95 -1.25
C TYR A 244 19.40 3.58 -2.05
N LEU A 245 19.12 4.12 -3.24
CA LEU A 245 20.11 4.82 -4.04
C LEU A 245 20.53 6.16 -3.42
N VAL A 246 19.60 6.89 -2.77
CA VAL A 246 19.94 8.06 -1.97
C VAL A 246 20.93 7.69 -0.87
N LYS A 247 20.66 6.61 -0.10
CA LYS A 247 21.58 6.17 0.96
C LYS A 247 22.93 5.75 0.39
N SER A 248 22.95 4.93 -0.67
CA SER A 248 24.18 4.39 -1.25
C SER A 248 25.04 5.45 -1.92
N ILE A 249 24.44 6.40 -2.65
CA ILE A 249 25.16 7.42 -3.43
C ILE A 249 25.59 8.60 -2.56
N LEU A 250 24.67 9.13 -1.72
CA LEU A 250 24.97 10.31 -0.90
C LEU A 250 25.65 9.96 0.43
N GLN A 251 25.61 8.70 0.85
CA GLN A 251 26.23 8.17 2.06
C GLN A 251 25.91 8.99 3.34
N SER A 252 24.71 9.59 3.39
CA SER A 252 24.25 10.48 4.46
C SER A 252 22.95 9.98 5.05
N ASP A 253 22.99 9.57 6.33
CA ASP A 253 21.80 9.18 7.07
C ASP A 253 20.81 10.35 7.20
N TYR A 254 21.33 11.57 7.40
CA TYR A 254 20.51 12.76 7.49
C TYR A 254 19.69 13.00 6.21
N GLN A 255 20.33 12.99 5.05
CA GLN A 255 19.65 13.17 3.77
C GLN A 255 18.69 12.02 3.48
N THR A 256 19.07 10.79 3.81
CA THR A 256 18.20 9.62 3.70
C THR A 256 16.93 9.76 4.55
N GLY A 257 17.06 10.30 5.76
CA GLY A 257 15.92 10.56 6.64
C GLY A 257 15.00 11.65 6.14
N LEU A 258 15.55 12.74 5.61
CA LEU A 258 14.75 13.78 4.95
C LEU A 258 13.97 13.21 3.76
N TYR A 259 14.64 12.38 2.95
CA TYR A 259 13.99 11.75 1.79
C TYR A 259 12.94 10.72 2.21
N ASN A 260 13.21 9.93 3.26
CA ASN A 260 12.24 8.99 3.83
C ASN A 260 10.97 9.69 4.34
N ALA A 261 11.11 10.87 4.97
CA ALA A 261 9.96 11.68 5.38
C ALA A 261 9.17 12.20 4.17
N ALA A 262 9.87 12.68 3.14
CA ALA A 262 9.27 13.17 1.89
C ALA A 262 8.44 12.07 1.19
N ILE A 263 8.99 10.87 1.03
CA ILE A 263 8.30 9.76 0.36
C ILE A 263 7.13 9.22 1.20
N THR A 264 7.27 9.16 2.54
CA THR A 264 6.23 8.64 3.42
C THR A 264 4.98 9.51 3.36
N VAL A 265 5.13 10.82 3.46
CA VAL A 265 3.99 11.76 3.43
C VAL A 265 3.52 12.01 2.00
N GLY A 266 4.44 12.11 1.05
CA GLY A 266 4.12 12.31 -0.37
C GLY A 266 3.24 11.20 -0.97
N ARG A 267 3.24 9.99 -0.37
CA ARG A 267 2.40 8.85 -0.79
C ARG A 267 0.96 8.90 -0.28
N ILE A 268 0.54 9.88 0.51
CA ILE A 268 -0.83 9.98 1.05
C ILE A 268 -1.89 9.85 -0.05
N PRO A 269 -1.81 10.54 -1.21
CA PRO A 269 -2.80 10.40 -2.27
C PRO A 269 -2.97 8.97 -2.79
N TYR A 270 -1.89 8.22 -2.91
CA TYR A 270 -1.89 6.84 -3.37
C TYR A 270 -2.77 5.92 -2.51
N TYR A 271 -2.69 6.03 -1.17
CA TYR A 271 -3.43 5.13 -0.29
C TYR A 271 -4.95 5.27 -0.38
N LEU A 272 -5.46 6.44 -0.77
CA LEU A 272 -6.89 6.61 -1.01
C LEU A 272 -7.35 5.77 -2.22
N PHE A 273 -6.55 5.74 -3.28
CA PHE A 273 -6.89 5.02 -4.50
C PHE A 273 -6.57 3.53 -4.45
N TYR A 274 -5.77 3.09 -3.49
CA TYR A 274 -5.56 1.67 -3.21
C TYR A 274 -6.90 0.95 -2.95
N ALA A 275 -7.82 1.58 -2.21
CA ALA A 275 -9.15 1.03 -1.96
C ALA A 275 -9.97 0.83 -3.25
N LEU A 276 -9.79 1.72 -4.25
CA LEU A 276 -10.45 1.59 -5.55
C LEU A 276 -10.02 0.31 -6.29
N THR A 277 -8.76 -0.09 -6.19
CA THR A 277 -8.26 -1.29 -6.87
C THR A 277 -8.85 -2.58 -6.33
N ILE A 278 -9.16 -2.63 -5.03
CA ILE A 278 -9.81 -3.79 -4.39
C ILE A 278 -11.19 -4.06 -5.00
N ILE A 279 -11.89 -3.01 -5.39
CA ILE A 279 -13.24 -3.11 -5.99
C ILE A 279 -13.13 -3.33 -7.50
N LEU A 280 -12.19 -2.64 -8.16
CA LEU A 280 -12.05 -2.62 -9.61
C LEU A 280 -11.62 -3.98 -10.17
N LEU A 281 -10.66 -4.65 -9.52
CA LEU A 281 -10.13 -5.94 -9.96
C LEU A 281 -11.24 -7.01 -10.12
N PRO A 282 -12.06 -7.33 -9.09
CA PRO A 282 -13.11 -8.33 -9.21
C PRO A 282 -14.26 -7.90 -10.15
N ALA A 283 -14.58 -6.58 -10.19
CA ALA A 283 -15.60 -6.07 -11.08
C ALA A 283 -15.23 -6.28 -12.55
N ILE A 284 -14.01 -5.91 -12.95
CA ILE A 284 -13.50 -6.13 -14.31
C ILE A 284 -13.34 -7.62 -14.62
N SER A 285 -12.85 -8.42 -13.67
CA SER A 285 -12.73 -9.88 -13.85
C SER A 285 -14.09 -10.53 -14.16
N LYS A 286 -15.14 -10.10 -13.47
CA LYS A 286 -16.51 -10.56 -13.70
C LYS A 286 -17.01 -10.19 -15.11
N THR A 287 -16.96 -8.92 -15.49
CA THR A 287 -17.46 -8.45 -16.80
C THR A 287 -16.66 -9.04 -17.96
N THR A 288 -15.35 -9.26 -17.77
CA THR A 288 -14.49 -9.94 -18.75
C THR A 288 -14.88 -11.41 -18.91
N ALA A 289 -15.15 -12.13 -17.82
CA ALA A 289 -15.62 -13.51 -17.85
C ALA A 289 -16.98 -13.66 -18.55
N GLU A 290 -17.88 -12.70 -18.36
CA GLU A 290 -19.18 -12.58 -19.01
C GLU A 290 -19.08 -12.08 -20.47
N ARG A 291 -17.88 -11.80 -20.98
CA ARG A 291 -17.60 -11.22 -22.31
C ARG A 291 -18.35 -9.90 -22.57
N ASN A 292 -18.68 -9.17 -21.51
CA ASN A 292 -19.34 -7.87 -21.59
C ASN A 292 -18.31 -6.75 -21.71
N HIS A 293 -17.84 -6.53 -22.95
CA HIS A 293 -16.81 -5.54 -23.25
C HIS A 293 -17.28 -4.10 -22.97
N GLU A 294 -18.55 -3.79 -23.21
CA GLU A 294 -19.12 -2.46 -23.00
C GLU A 294 -19.11 -2.07 -21.52
N GLU A 295 -19.54 -2.98 -20.64
CA GLU A 295 -19.53 -2.72 -19.21
C GLU A 295 -18.09 -2.67 -18.65
N THR A 296 -17.17 -3.47 -19.18
CA THR A 296 -15.74 -3.40 -18.83
C THR A 296 -15.18 -2.02 -19.18
N GLU A 297 -15.43 -1.54 -20.40
CA GLU A 297 -15.01 -0.21 -20.86
C GLU A 297 -15.60 0.91 -19.99
N ARG A 298 -16.89 0.82 -19.67
CA ARG A 298 -17.59 1.76 -18.78
C ARG A 298 -16.97 1.81 -17.38
N LEU A 299 -16.64 0.67 -16.79
CA LEU A 299 -16.00 0.57 -15.47
C LEU A 299 -14.61 1.22 -15.48
N VAL A 300 -13.79 0.96 -16.50
CA VAL A 300 -12.46 1.54 -16.62
C VAL A 300 -12.53 3.06 -16.83
N ASN A 301 -13.41 3.53 -17.76
CA ASN A 301 -13.61 4.96 -18.00
C ASN A 301 -14.07 5.70 -16.74
N ARG A 302 -15.03 5.12 -15.99
CA ARG A 302 -15.54 5.70 -14.75
C ARG A 302 -14.45 5.76 -13.68
N SER A 303 -13.63 4.72 -13.57
CA SER A 303 -12.50 4.68 -12.62
C SER A 303 -11.45 5.73 -12.96
N LEU A 304 -11.12 5.88 -14.23
CA LEU A 304 -10.17 6.90 -14.70
C LEU A 304 -10.71 8.32 -14.47
N ARG A 305 -12.01 8.55 -14.72
CA ARG A 305 -12.66 9.83 -14.44
C ARG A 305 -12.61 10.16 -12.94
N LEU A 306 -12.91 9.21 -12.06
CA LEU A 306 -12.80 9.39 -10.61
C LEU A 306 -11.36 9.67 -10.17
N LEU A 307 -10.38 8.99 -10.78
CA LEU A 307 -8.97 9.28 -10.56
C LEU A 307 -8.65 10.75 -10.89
N ILE A 308 -9.00 11.22 -12.08
CA ILE A 308 -8.72 12.59 -12.52
C ILE A 308 -9.37 13.57 -11.54
N LEU A 309 -10.66 13.42 -11.26
CA LEU A 309 -11.41 14.36 -10.42
C LEU A 309 -10.89 14.46 -8.98
N LEU A 310 -10.44 13.35 -8.39
CA LEU A 310 -10.03 13.32 -6.98
C LEU A 310 -8.51 13.49 -6.80
N LEU A 311 -7.70 12.97 -7.73
CA LEU A 311 -6.24 12.96 -7.60
C LEU A 311 -5.65 14.36 -7.77
N PHE A 312 -6.17 15.16 -8.72
CA PHE A 312 -5.68 16.52 -8.97
C PHE A 312 -5.74 17.41 -7.73
N PRO A 313 -6.89 17.61 -7.05
CA PRO A 313 -6.93 18.45 -5.87
C PRO A 313 -6.09 17.90 -4.73
N MET A 314 -6.02 16.58 -4.52
CA MET A 314 -5.23 15.98 -3.46
C MET A 314 -3.73 16.22 -3.65
N VAL A 315 -3.22 15.95 -4.85
CA VAL A 315 -1.80 16.17 -5.19
C VAL A 315 -1.48 17.67 -5.09
N THR A 316 -2.33 18.52 -5.63
CA THR A 316 -2.13 19.97 -5.63
C THR A 316 -2.10 20.56 -4.22
N LEU A 317 -3.05 20.19 -3.37
CA LEU A 317 -3.09 20.70 -1.98
C LEU A 317 -1.92 20.14 -1.15
N LEU A 318 -1.52 18.89 -1.37
CA LEU A 318 -0.36 18.33 -0.68
C LEU A 318 0.95 19.02 -1.12
N ILE A 319 1.08 19.39 -2.40
CA ILE A 319 2.21 20.15 -2.91
C ILE A 319 2.19 21.58 -2.32
N ALA A 320 1.04 22.25 -2.28
CA ALA A 320 0.90 23.59 -1.76
C ALA A 320 1.25 23.65 -0.27
N TYR A 321 0.68 22.76 0.52
CA TYR A 321 0.85 22.72 1.98
C TYR A 321 1.99 21.80 2.45
N THR A 322 2.94 21.45 1.57
CA THR A 322 4.08 20.58 1.93
C THR A 322 4.82 21.02 3.18
N PRO A 323 5.20 22.31 3.38
CA PRO A 323 5.92 22.74 4.58
C PRO A 323 5.12 22.49 5.86
N GLN A 324 3.83 22.85 5.85
CA GLN A 324 2.94 22.71 7.00
C GLN A 324 2.67 21.23 7.33
N VAL A 325 2.53 20.39 6.31
CA VAL A 325 2.34 18.96 6.48
C VAL A 325 3.60 18.29 7.03
N LEU A 326 4.80 18.63 6.51
CA LEU A 326 6.07 18.14 7.05
C LEU A 326 6.27 18.57 8.50
N ASP A 327 5.98 19.82 8.83
CA ASP A 327 6.07 20.32 10.21
C ASP A 327 5.08 19.61 11.13
N LEU A 328 3.83 19.40 10.67
CA LEU A 328 2.82 18.65 11.43
C LEU A 328 3.25 17.21 11.71
N PHE A 329 3.85 16.52 10.74
CA PHE A 329 4.25 15.12 10.92
C PHE A 329 5.58 14.98 11.66
N TYR A 330 6.60 15.76 11.28
CA TYR A 330 7.99 15.53 11.70
C TYR A 330 8.64 16.72 12.44
N GLY A 331 8.05 17.90 12.37
CA GLY A 331 8.60 19.13 12.94
C GLY A 331 9.62 19.83 12.03
N ALA A 332 10.05 21.02 12.44
CA ALA A 332 10.90 21.92 11.65
C ALA A 332 12.24 21.32 11.20
N ARG A 333 12.75 20.28 11.89
CA ARG A 333 14.01 19.58 11.53
C ARG A 333 13.98 18.97 10.12
N TYR A 334 12.79 18.77 9.55
CA TYR A 334 12.59 18.16 8.24
C TYR A 334 12.25 19.17 7.14
N ALA A 335 12.34 20.46 7.40
CA ALA A 335 12.01 21.52 6.44
C ALA A 335 12.77 21.39 5.10
N ALA A 336 14.01 20.91 5.11
CA ALA A 336 14.80 20.68 3.90
C ALA A 336 14.23 19.60 2.97
N ALA A 337 13.28 18.77 3.44
CA ALA A 337 12.56 17.79 2.64
C ALA A 337 11.44 18.41 1.78
N THR A 338 11.13 19.71 1.93
CA THR A 338 10.01 20.38 1.26
C THR A 338 10.07 20.25 -0.27
N VAL A 339 11.18 20.63 -0.89
CA VAL A 339 11.32 20.60 -2.36
C VAL A 339 11.30 19.17 -2.89
N PRO A 340 12.09 18.22 -2.35
CA PRO A 340 11.99 16.82 -2.74
C PRO A 340 10.57 16.25 -2.60
N MET A 341 9.85 16.55 -1.51
CA MET A 341 8.49 16.07 -1.31
C MET A 341 7.51 16.63 -2.34
N ARG A 342 7.57 17.91 -2.68
CA ARG A 342 6.72 18.52 -3.73
C ARG A 342 6.87 17.78 -5.05
N ILE A 343 8.10 17.54 -5.49
CA ILE A 343 8.41 16.85 -6.75
C ILE A 343 7.95 15.39 -6.67
N PHE A 344 8.27 14.70 -5.59
CA PHE A 344 7.88 13.31 -5.38
C PHE A 344 6.35 13.13 -5.37
N THR A 345 5.62 14.03 -4.70
CA THR A 345 4.15 14.00 -4.65
C THR A 345 3.52 14.08 -6.03
N LEU A 346 4.09 14.89 -6.95
CA LEU A 346 3.66 14.91 -8.34
C LEU A 346 3.88 13.54 -9.00
N GLY A 347 5.04 12.92 -8.79
CA GLY A 347 5.35 11.57 -9.26
C GLY A 347 4.40 10.51 -8.71
N VAL A 348 3.99 10.64 -7.44
CA VAL A 348 2.98 9.77 -6.83
C VAL A 348 1.63 9.91 -7.54
N GLY A 349 1.26 11.10 -8.00
CA GLY A 349 0.09 11.30 -8.86
C GLY A 349 0.13 10.42 -10.10
N PHE A 350 1.23 10.47 -10.86
CA PHE A 350 1.43 9.65 -12.05
C PHE A 350 1.45 8.14 -11.73
N MET A 351 2.14 7.78 -10.67
CA MET A 351 2.25 6.38 -10.21
C MET A 351 0.90 5.81 -9.76
N THR A 352 0.02 6.63 -9.19
CA THR A 352 -1.34 6.23 -8.79
C THR A 352 -2.19 5.87 -10.01
N VAL A 353 -2.10 6.64 -11.10
CA VAL A 353 -2.77 6.31 -12.36
C VAL A 353 -2.25 4.98 -12.91
N PHE A 354 -0.92 4.81 -12.96
CA PHE A 354 -0.28 3.56 -13.37
C PHE A 354 -0.80 2.38 -12.54
N TYR A 355 -0.85 2.51 -11.22
CA TYR A 355 -1.26 1.46 -10.31
C TYR A 355 -2.71 1.03 -10.55
N VAL A 356 -3.65 1.96 -10.56
CA VAL A 356 -5.09 1.65 -10.71
C VAL A 356 -5.39 1.01 -12.06
N LEU A 357 -4.82 1.53 -13.15
CA LEU A 357 -5.01 0.97 -14.48
C LEU A 357 -4.31 -0.39 -14.64
N SER A 358 -3.20 -0.64 -13.93
CA SER A 358 -2.58 -1.96 -13.86
C SER A 358 -3.52 -3.00 -13.26
N PHE A 359 -4.29 -2.66 -12.23
CA PHE A 359 -5.29 -3.56 -11.66
C PHE A 359 -6.48 -3.77 -12.61
N ALA A 360 -6.83 -2.78 -13.42
CA ALA A 360 -7.84 -2.95 -14.48
C ALA A 360 -7.40 -3.99 -15.53
N LEU A 361 -6.16 -3.89 -16.02
CA LEU A 361 -5.59 -4.85 -16.96
C LEU A 361 -5.42 -6.24 -16.33
N ASN A 362 -5.00 -6.31 -15.06
CA ASN A 362 -4.89 -7.58 -14.32
C ASN A 362 -6.26 -8.27 -14.17
N GLY A 363 -7.33 -7.50 -13.91
CA GLY A 363 -8.70 -7.99 -13.86
C GLY A 363 -9.18 -8.58 -15.18
N ALA A 364 -8.74 -8.02 -16.30
CA ALA A 364 -9.00 -8.54 -17.64
C ALA A 364 -8.10 -9.72 -18.06
N GLY A 365 -7.23 -10.21 -17.15
CA GLY A 365 -6.29 -11.30 -17.45
C GLY A 365 -5.02 -10.89 -18.20
N LEU A 366 -4.82 -9.60 -18.45
CA LEU A 366 -3.69 -9.04 -19.20
C LEU A 366 -2.46 -8.77 -18.29
N VAL A 367 -2.18 -9.64 -17.32
CA VAL A 367 -1.18 -9.47 -16.24
C VAL A 367 0.24 -9.19 -16.77
N LYS A 368 0.57 -9.73 -17.96
CA LYS A 368 1.90 -9.56 -18.57
C LYS A 368 2.23 -8.11 -18.93
N ILE A 369 1.22 -7.27 -19.18
CA ILE A 369 1.42 -5.87 -19.61
C ILE A 369 1.92 -5.03 -18.43
N PRO A 370 1.18 -4.92 -17.30
CA PRO A 370 1.66 -4.19 -16.14
C PRO A 370 3.00 -4.72 -15.60
N MET A 371 3.19 -6.05 -15.60
CA MET A 371 4.44 -6.67 -15.16
C MET A 371 5.64 -6.22 -16.00
N LYS A 372 5.52 -6.22 -17.34
CA LYS A 372 6.61 -5.76 -18.24
C LYS A 372 6.86 -4.26 -18.07
N LEU A 373 5.80 -3.45 -18.03
CA LEU A 373 5.92 -2.01 -17.81
C LEU A 373 6.62 -1.72 -16.48
N SER A 374 6.25 -2.43 -15.40
CA SER A 374 6.91 -2.29 -14.10
C SER A 374 8.39 -2.64 -14.17
N LEU A 375 8.77 -3.70 -14.87
CA LEU A 375 10.17 -4.08 -15.04
C LEU A 375 10.97 -2.99 -15.79
N TYR A 376 10.45 -2.49 -16.92
CA TYR A 376 11.10 -1.41 -17.68
C TYR A 376 11.15 -0.11 -16.88
N GLY A 377 10.08 0.20 -16.14
CA GLY A 377 10.03 1.35 -15.24
C GLY A 377 11.06 1.27 -14.12
N LEU A 378 11.27 0.08 -13.55
CA LEU A 378 12.30 -0.14 -12.53
C LEU A 378 13.69 0.12 -13.10
N VAL A 379 14.02 -0.47 -14.24
CA VAL A 379 15.33 -0.25 -14.90
C VAL A 379 15.54 1.23 -15.24
N GLY A 380 14.52 1.87 -15.80
CA GLY A 380 14.56 3.30 -16.12
C GLY A 380 14.70 4.18 -14.86
N SER A 381 13.96 3.86 -13.79
CA SER A 381 14.05 4.57 -12.51
C SER A 381 15.46 4.45 -11.90
N VAL A 382 16.06 3.26 -11.89
CA VAL A 382 17.43 3.05 -11.40
C VAL A 382 18.43 3.88 -12.22
N ALA A 383 18.35 3.83 -13.55
CA ALA A 383 19.25 4.57 -14.42
C ALA A 383 19.14 6.09 -14.21
N LEU A 384 17.92 6.62 -14.12
CA LEU A 384 17.68 8.04 -13.87
C LEU A 384 18.15 8.47 -12.47
N ASN A 385 17.95 7.65 -11.45
CA ASN A 385 18.43 7.94 -10.11
C ASN A 385 19.96 7.96 -10.03
N ILE A 386 20.64 7.00 -10.65
CA ILE A 386 22.13 6.98 -10.72
C ILE A 386 22.66 8.24 -11.42
N LEU A 387 21.97 8.75 -12.43
CA LEU A 387 22.36 9.94 -13.18
C LEU A 387 22.06 11.24 -12.42
N PHE A 388 20.90 11.34 -11.74
CA PHE A 388 20.41 12.59 -11.17
C PHE A 388 20.83 12.80 -9.72
N ILE A 389 20.91 11.75 -8.90
CA ILE A 389 21.28 11.88 -7.47
C ILE A 389 22.65 12.52 -7.28
N PRO A 390 23.74 12.13 -8.00
CA PRO A 390 25.04 12.75 -7.80
C PRO A 390 25.08 14.24 -8.12
N ARG A 391 24.20 14.70 -9.04
CA ARG A 391 24.19 16.11 -9.49
C ARG A 391 23.24 16.98 -8.70
N PHE A 392 22.09 16.44 -8.30
CA PHE A 392 20.96 17.21 -7.74
C PHE A 392 20.54 16.73 -6.34
N GLY A 393 21.24 15.77 -5.75
CA GLY A 393 20.93 15.25 -4.42
C GLY A 393 19.50 14.71 -4.31
N LEU A 394 18.79 15.07 -3.23
CA LEU A 394 17.41 14.63 -2.98
C LEU A 394 16.40 15.11 -4.03
N VAL A 395 16.62 16.29 -4.60
CA VAL A 395 15.80 16.82 -5.70
C VAL A 395 15.98 15.95 -6.94
N GLY A 396 17.20 15.48 -7.20
CA GLY A 396 17.51 14.54 -8.27
C GLY A 396 16.80 13.21 -8.11
N ALA A 397 16.77 12.65 -6.89
CA ALA A 397 16.05 11.41 -6.60
C ALA A 397 14.53 11.57 -6.84
N ALA A 398 13.92 12.60 -6.29
CA ALA A 398 12.51 12.89 -6.48
C ALA A 398 12.17 13.14 -7.97
N GLY A 399 13.02 13.87 -8.70
CA GLY A 399 12.87 14.14 -10.12
C GLY A 399 12.97 12.89 -10.98
N ALA A 400 13.95 12.02 -10.71
CA ALA A 400 14.13 10.74 -11.40
C ALA A 400 12.91 9.83 -11.25
N THR A 401 12.44 9.67 -10.02
CA THR A 401 11.24 8.86 -9.72
C THR A 401 9.99 9.46 -10.35
N THR A 402 9.84 10.78 -10.34
CA THR A 402 8.72 11.47 -10.98
C THR A 402 8.71 11.26 -12.50
N LEU A 403 9.87 11.39 -13.15
CA LEU A 403 9.99 11.18 -14.60
C LEU A 403 9.72 9.71 -14.97
N ALA A 404 10.26 8.75 -14.22
CA ALA A 404 9.97 7.33 -14.43
C ALA A 404 8.46 7.05 -14.27
N SER A 405 7.82 7.63 -13.25
CA SER A 405 6.38 7.50 -13.01
C SER A 405 5.53 8.09 -14.13
N LEU A 406 5.96 9.21 -14.71
CA LEU A 406 5.30 9.81 -15.87
C LEU A 406 5.37 8.88 -17.09
N VAL A 407 6.53 8.30 -17.37
CA VAL A 407 6.70 7.36 -18.50
C VAL A 407 5.83 6.12 -18.28
N LEU A 408 5.78 5.59 -17.06
CA LEU A 408 4.91 4.46 -16.71
C LEU A 408 3.43 4.79 -16.88
N MET A 409 3.01 5.98 -16.44
CA MET A 409 1.63 6.45 -16.62
C MET A 409 1.27 6.52 -18.11
N ILE A 410 2.13 7.10 -18.93
CA ILE A 410 1.90 7.17 -20.39
C ILE A 410 1.81 5.75 -20.98
N GLY A 411 2.73 4.86 -20.60
CA GLY A 411 2.74 3.48 -21.08
C GLY A 411 1.47 2.70 -20.73
N ILE A 412 0.97 2.84 -19.49
CA ILE A 412 -0.25 2.16 -19.07
C ILE A 412 -1.50 2.77 -19.70
N LEU A 413 -1.55 4.08 -19.91
CA LEU A 413 -2.64 4.74 -20.61
C LEU A 413 -2.75 4.25 -22.05
N ILE A 414 -1.64 4.19 -22.80
CA ILE A 414 -1.60 3.64 -24.16
C ILE A 414 -2.05 2.18 -24.19
N ALA A 415 -1.59 1.36 -23.23
CA ALA A 415 -1.99 -0.03 -23.14
C ALA A 415 -3.50 -0.18 -22.83
N THR A 416 -4.03 0.66 -21.94
CA THR A 416 -5.44 0.65 -21.54
C THR A 416 -6.33 1.12 -22.71
N GLU A 417 -5.93 2.16 -23.42
CA GLU A 417 -6.65 2.64 -24.61
C GLU A 417 -6.76 1.56 -25.70
N ARG A 418 -5.66 0.85 -25.98
CA ARG A 418 -5.63 -0.22 -26.98
C ARG A 418 -6.55 -1.41 -26.65
N HIS A 419 -6.71 -1.73 -25.36
CA HIS A 419 -7.47 -2.92 -24.95
C HIS A 419 -8.92 -2.64 -24.58
N PHE A 420 -9.20 -1.47 -24.00
CA PHE A 420 -10.54 -1.11 -23.51
C PHE A 420 -11.15 0.08 -24.27
N LYS A 421 -10.49 0.59 -25.32
CA LYS A 421 -10.94 1.76 -26.10
C LYS A 421 -11.28 2.98 -25.21
N VAL A 422 -10.56 3.10 -24.07
CA VAL A 422 -10.76 4.17 -23.11
C VAL A 422 -10.34 5.50 -23.72
N LYS A 423 -11.24 6.48 -23.66
CA LYS A 423 -10.94 7.83 -24.14
C LYS A 423 -10.77 8.78 -22.96
N VAL A 424 -9.54 9.24 -22.74
CA VAL A 424 -9.30 10.35 -21.82
C VAL A 424 -9.78 11.63 -22.47
N SER A 425 -10.79 12.28 -21.89
CA SER A 425 -11.21 13.59 -22.39
C SER A 425 -10.13 14.63 -22.08
N GLY A 426 -9.44 15.12 -23.12
CA GLY A 426 -8.44 16.18 -22.96
C GLY A 426 -9.04 17.45 -22.35
N LEU A 427 -10.31 17.74 -22.63
CA LEU A 427 -11.04 18.87 -22.05
C LEU A 427 -11.26 18.68 -20.54
N ALA A 428 -11.60 17.45 -20.08
CA ALA A 428 -11.76 17.16 -18.67
C ALA A 428 -10.43 17.31 -17.90
N VAL A 429 -9.33 16.82 -18.48
CA VAL A 429 -7.98 17.01 -17.91
C VAL A 429 -7.62 18.49 -17.85
N PHE A 430 -7.84 19.25 -18.92
CA PHE A 430 -7.56 20.68 -18.97
C PHE A 430 -8.35 21.47 -17.91
N ARG A 431 -9.66 21.20 -17.80
CA ARG A 431 -10.53 21.83 -16.78
C ARG A 431 -10.09 21.48 -15.36
N SER A 432 -9.68 20.22 -15.12
CA SER A 432 -9.15 19.78 -13.83
C SER A 432 -7.81 20.46 -13.49
N ILE A 433 -6.94 20.66 -14.49
CA ILE A 433 -5.68 21.42 -14.30
C ILE A 433 -5.98 22.89 -13.99
N MET A 434 -6.91 23.54 -14.70
CA MET A 434 -7.32 24.91 -14.39
C MET A 434 -7.83 25.06 -12.95
N ALA A 435 -8.73 24.16 -12.53
CA ALA A 435 -9.27 24.16 -11.18
C ALA A 435 -8.17 23.92 -10.13
N ALA A 436 -7.25 22.98 -10.41
CA ALA A 436 -6.10 22.68 -9.56
C ALA A 436 -5.15 23.90 -9.46
N SER A 437 -4.85 24.58 -10.55
CA SER A 437 -4.03 25.78 -10.56
C SER A 437 -4.67 26.93 -9.78
N LEU A 438 -6.00 27.08 -9.87
CA LEU A 438 -6.74 28.06 -9.09
C LEU A 438 -6.61 27.79 -7.57
N ILE A 439 -6.90 26.57 -7.12
CA ILE A 439 -6.77 26.24 -5.68
C ILE A 439 -5.31 26.31 -5.20
N PHE A 440 -4.34 25.97 -6.06
CA PHE A 440 -2.93 26.12 -5.76
C PHE A 440 -2.57 27.59 -5.49
N SER A 441 -2.98 28.48 -6.37
CA SER A 441 -2.74 29.92 -6.21
C SER A 441 -3.44 30.49 -4.96
N LEU A 442 -4.68 30.09 -4.70
CA LEU A 442 -5.42 30.50 -3.51
C LEU A 442 -4.80 29.98 -2.21
N ALA A 443 -4.18 28.80 -2.23
CA ALA A 443 -3.51 28.26 -1.04
C ALA A 443 -2.37 29.15 -0.53
N PHE A 444 -1.64 29.84 -1.43
CA PHE A 444 -0.58 30.79 -1.05
C PHE A 444 -1.11 32.13 -0.51
N LEU A 445 -2.37 32.45 -0.75
CA LEU A 445 -2.99 33.68 -0.26
C LEU A 445 -3.57 33.51 1.16
N LEU A 446 -3.67 32.27 1.63
CA LEU A 446 -4.25 31.95 2.92
C LEU A 446 -3.17 31.93 4.01
N PRO A 447 -3.49 32.36 5.26
CA PRO A 447 -2.52 32.43 6.33
C PRO A 447 -1.90 31.08 6.69
N GLU A 448 -0.58 31.04 6.86
CA GLU A 448 0.19 29.82 7.18
C GLU A 448 0.12 29.43 8.68
N ARG A 449 -0.92 29.81 9.42
CA ARG A 449 -0.99 29.57 10.87
C ARG A 449 -1.33 28.12 11.21
N HIS A 450 -0.41 27.39 11.89
CA HIS A 450 -0.57 26.05 12.49
C HIS A 450 -1.62 25.13 11.80
N LEU A 451 -2.67 24.74 12.50
CA LEU A 451 -3.70 23.82 11.96
C LEU A 451 -4.71 24.49 11.00
N PHE A 452 -4.59 25.79 10.75
CA PHE A 452 -5.47 26.52 9.84
C PHE A 452 -5.36 25.98 8.39
N PHE A 453 -4.19 25.47 7.99
CA PHE A 453 -4.01 24.87 6.66
C PHE A 453 -4.92 23.64 6.44
N ILE A 454 -5.33 22.93 7.49
CA ILE A 454 -6.27 21.81 7.38
C ILE A 454 -7.65 22.34 7.01
N ALA A 455 -8.14 23.36 7.72
CA ALA A 455 -9.44 23.96 7.44
C ALA A 455 -9.45 24.61 6.04
N SER A 456 -8.40 25.38 5.70
CA SER A 456 -8.26 25.99 4.38
C SER A 456 -8.15 24.93 3.28
N GLY A 457 -7.43 23.83 3.52
CA GLY A 457 -7.32 22.70 2.60
C GLY A 457 -8.68 22.05 2.31
N ILE A 458 -9.52 21.87 3.35
CA ILE A 458 -10.90 21.37 3.19
C ILE A 458 -11.74 22.34 2.36
N VAL A 459 -11.67 23.64 2.68
CA VAL A 459 -12.41 24.68 1.92
C VAL A 459 -11.98 24.72 0.47
N LEU A 460 -10.67 24.68 0.18
CA LEU A 460 -10.14 24.66 -1.18
C LEU A 460 -10.49 23.36 -1.91
N PHE A 461 -10.49 22.23 -1.22
CA PHE A 461 -10.93 20.94 -1.79
C PHE A 461 -12.39 21.00 -2.22
N VAL A 462 -13.28 21.53 -1.38
CA VAL A 462 -14.69 21.74 -1.73
C VAL A 462 -14.83 22.79 -2.85
N GLY A 463 -14.06 23.89 -2.77
CA GLY A 463 -14.01 24.94 -3.79
C GLY A 463 -13.60 24.41 -5.19
N TYR A 464 -12.69 23.44 -5.24
CA TYR A 464 -12.31 22.77 -6.47
C TYR A 464 -13.51 22.10 -7.15
N PHE A 465 -14.32 21.32 -6.41
CA PHE A 465 -15.51 20.67 -6.96
C PHE A 465 -16.59 21.67 -7.34
N TRP A 466 -16.76 22.73 -6.55
CA TRP A 466 -17.69 23.80 -6.86
C TRP A 466 -17.29 24.50 -8.18
N PHE A 467 -16.00 24.80 -8.35
CA PHE A 467 -15.48 25.38 -9.60
C PHE A 467 -15.68 24.44 -10.81
N LEU A 468 -15.38 23.13 -10.67
CA LEU A 468 -15.63 22.15 -11.71
C LEU A 468 -17.11 22.08 -12.11
N ARG A 469 -18.02 22.26 -11.15
CA ARG A 469 -19.45 22.32 -11.41
C ARG A 469 -19.82 23.58 -12.22
N LEU A 470 -19.25 24.74 -11.89
CA LEU A 470 -19.48 25.99 -12.60
C LEU A 470 -19.05 25.91 -14.07
N ILE A 471 -17.93 25.27 -14.38
CA ILE A 471 -17.43 25.09 -15.75
C ILE A 471 -18.07 23.91 -16.49
N GLY A 472 -19.07 23.25 -15.87
CA GLY A 472 -19.84 22.16 -16.49
C GLY A 472 -19.07 20.86 -16.65
N GLU A 473 -17.99 20.63 -15.86
CA GLU A 473 -17.26 19.36 -15.89
C GLU A 473 -17.87 18.32 -14.95
N LEU A 474 -18.45 18.75 -13.83
CA LEU A 474 -19.04 17.84 -12.84
C LEU A 474 -20.54 17.64 -13.15
N SER A 475 -20.91 16.42 -13.51
CA SER A 475 -22.30 16.03 -13.76
C SER A 475 -23.01 15.56 -12.47
N ASP A 476 -24.35 15.59 -12.48
CA ASP A 476 -25.14 15.02 -11.36
C ASP A 476 -24.94 13.50 -11.22
N GLU A 477 -24.52 12.81 -12.28
CA GLU A 477 -24.16 11.39 -12.26
C GLU A 477 -22.88 11.14 -11.45
N ASP A 478 -21.89 12.02 -11.54
CA ASP A 478 -20.65 11.93 -10.78
C ASP A 478 -20.89 12.10 -9.27
N LEU A 479 -21.91 12.91 -8.90
CA LEU A 479 -22.30 13.16 -7.50
C LEU A 479 -23.26 12.10 -6.96
N SER A 480 -23.87 11.27 -7.81
CA SER A 480 -24.89 10.30 -7.40
C SER A 480 -24.42 9.28 -6.35
N PRO A 481 -23.17 8.75 -6.38
CA PRO A 481 -22.66 7.87 -5.35
C PRO A 481 -22.53 8.57 -3.99
N ILE A 482 -22.08 9.83 -4.00
CA ILE A 482 -21.89 10.64 -2.78
C ILE A 482 -23.28 11.00 -2.19
N LYS A 483 -24.23 11.41 -3.04
CA LYS A 483 -25.62 11.68 -2.63
C LYS A 483 -26.28 10.45 -2.03
N LYS A 484 -26.05 9.25 -2.58
CA LYS A 484 -26.58 7.98 -2.03
C LYS A 484 -25.96 7.61 -0.68
N LEU A 485 -24.66 7.86 -0.48
CA LEU A 485 -23.99 7.65 0.81
C LEU A 485 -24.50 8.61 1.87
N LEU A 486 -24.67 9.90 1.54
CA LEU A 486 -25.15 10.93 2.47
C LEU A 486 -26.66 10.79 2.79
N SER A 487 -27.46 10.29 1.85
CA SER A 487 -28.91 10.13 2.03
C SER A 487 -29.33 8.88 2.81
N GLY A 488 -28.36 8.04 3.24
CA GLY A 488 -28.66 6.80 3.99
C GLY A 488 -29.47 5.75 3.21
N LYS A 489 -29.81 6.01 1.94
CA LYS A 489 -30.63 5.11 1.09
C LYS A 489 -29.81 4.01 0.38
N GLY A 490 -28.58 3.78 0.81
CA GLY A 490 -27.64 2.83 0.19
C GLY A 490 -27.73 1.37 0.64
N SER A 491 -28.80 0.93 1.32
CA SER A 491 -28.89 -0.45 1.83
C SER A 491 -30.22 -1.17 1.60
N ALA A 492 -30.98 -0.78 0.58
CA ALA A 492 -32.21 -1.50 0.25
C ALA A 492 -32.27 -1.79 -1.26
N LYS A 493 -31.49 -2.75 -1.74
CA LYS A 493 -31.87 -3.63 -2.87
C LYS A 493 -30.90 -4.79 -2.94
#